data_41925a5ab7339cc9b27af880594f3075
#
_entry.id   41925a5ab7339cc9b27af880594f3075
#
_cell.length_a   1.000
_cell.length_b   1.000
_cell.length_c   1.000
_cell.angle_alpha   90.00
_cell.angle_beta   90.00
_cell.angle_gamma   90.00
#
_symmetry.space_group_name_H-M   'P 1'
#
loop_
_entity.id
_entity.type
_entity.pdbx_description
1 polymer ?
#
loop_
_entity_poly.entity_id
_entity_poly.type
_entity_poly.pdbx_seq_one_letter_code
_entity_poly.pdbx_strand_id
1 'polypeptide(L)'
;YRAMPNLCASIGDSITGLFESSVSDKSNSKNTVSEIFNSVGEILWVKKESDLNIVTAISGSGPAYIFYIMEVMINSAQELGLSEKDAKKLVAMTLIGSGKMGLSIQNLKEQISKVSSKGGTTEAALKVFEKENINLIFNQAIEAAHARSKEISQSNE
;
A
#
# COMPACT_ATOMS: atom_id res chain seq x y z
N TYR A 1 -20.80 11.18 4.74
CA TYR A 1 -19.57 10.68 4.12
C TYR A 1 -18.76 9.88 5.10
N ARG A 2 -18.17 8.78 4.62
CA ARG A 2 -17.16 8.01 5.35
C ARG A 2 -15.82 8.10 4.62
N ALA A 3 -14.74 8.25 5.38
CA ALA A 3 -13.40 8.37 4.86
C ALA A 3 -12.45 7.38 5.55
N MET A 4 -11.56 6.79 4.77
CA MET A 4 -10.49 5.93 5.25
C MET A 4 -9.15 6.44 4.73
N PRO A 5 -8.54 7.41 5.42
CA PRO A 5 -7.17 7.87 5.13
C PRO A 5 -6.14 6.86 5.64
N ASN A 6 -4.85 7.15 5.39
CA ASN A 6 -3.76 6.41 6.01
C ASN A 6 -2.69 7.36 6.60
N LEU A 7 -1.70 6.79 7.27
CA LEU A 7 -0.65 7.53 7.97
C LEU A 7 0.11 8.52 7.07
N CYS A 8 0.22 8.24 5.76
CA CYS A 8 0.95 9.08 4.81
C CYS A 8 0.29 10.45 4.58
N ALA A 9 -0.93 10.68 5.07
CA ALA A 9 -1.57 12.00 5.08
C ALA A 9 -0.73 13.05 5.82
N SER A 10 0.05 12.64 6.81
CA SER A 10 0.94 13.55 7.57
C SER A 10 2.04 14.19 6.72
N ILE A 11 2.33 13.64 5.54
CA ILE A 11 3.35 14.15 4.61
C ILE A 11 2.78 14.50 3.23
N GLY A 12 1.45 14.47 3.07
CA GLY A 12 0.80 14.81 1.79
C GLY A 12 0.79 13.70 0.74
N ASP A 13 1.20 12.48 1.06
CA ASP A 13 1.33 11.34 0.15
C ASP A 13 0.32 10.21 0.49
N SER A 14 -0.86 10.58 0.98
CA SER A 14 -1.92 9.64 1.33
C SER A 14 -2.72 9.18 0.09
N ILE A 15 -3.43 8.06 0.25
CA ILE A 15 -4.64 7.77 -0.52
C ILE A 15 -5.79 7.57 0.46
N THR A 16 -6.89 8.29 0.24
CA THR A 16 -8.08 8.21 1.09
C THR A 16 -9.24 7.56 0.33
N GLY A 17 -9.74 6.41 0.84
CA GLY A 17 -11.00 5.86 0.37
C GLY A 17 -12.17 6.67 0.89
N LEU A 18 -13.09 7.05 0.00
CA LEU A 18 -14.28 7.84 0.31
C LEU A 18 -15.54 7.09 -0.12
N PHE A 19 -16.54 7.09 0.75
CA PHE A 19 -17.87 6.58 0.44
C PHE A 19 -18.92 7.66 0.73
N GLU A 20 -19.91 7.77 -0.17
CA GLU A 20 -21.06 8.64 -0.03
C GLU A 20 -22.32 7.82 0.21
N SER A 21 -22.99 8.04 1.33
CA SER A 21 -24.29 7.43 1.58
C SER A 21 -25.36 8.08 0.71
N SER A 22 -26.32 7.28 0.22
CA SER A 22 -27.45 7.74 -0.61
C SER A 22 -28.37 8.80 0.06
N VAL A 23 -28.13 9.09 1.32
CA VAL A 23 -28.89 10.11 2.10
C VAL A 23 -28.30 11.51 1.95
N SER A 24 -27.17 11.67 1.29
CA SER A 24 -26.54 12.99 1.12
C SER A 24 -27.29 13.86 0.11
N ASP A 25 -27.92 14.86 0.63
CA ASP A 25 -28.69 15.86 -0.15
C ASP A 25 -27.79 17.06 -0.43
N LYS A 26 -27.00 17.06 -1.48
CA LYS A 26 -26.46 18.25 -2.14
C LYS A 26 -25.16 18.04 -2.91
N SER A 27 -25.17 18.42 -4.17
CA SER A 27 -24.06 18.40 -5.15
C SER A 27 -22.76 19.12 -4.73
N ASN A 28 -22.80 19.97 -3.72
CA ASN A 28 -21.64 20.77 -3.31
C ASN A 28 -20.78 20.12 -2.21
N SER A 29 -21.37 19.24 -1.39
CA SER A 29 -20.66 18.61 -0.26
C SER A 29 -19.62 17.58 -0.71
N LYS A 30 -19.88 16.87 -1.81
CA LYS A 30 -18.93 15.91 -2.39
C LYS A 30 -17.65 16.59 -2.89
N ASN A 31 -17.77 17.74 -3.53
CA ASN A 31 -16.62 18.52 -3.98
C ASN A 31 -15.79 19.01 -2.78
N THR A 32 -16.45 19.56 -1.76
CA THR A 32 -15.78 20.00 -0.53
C THR A 32 -15.02 18.85 0.16
N VAL A 33 -15.63 17.66 0.27
CA VAL A 33 -14.96 16.46 0.83
C VAL A 33 -13.77 16.07 -0.03
N SER A 34 -13.92 16.08 -1.36
CA SER A 34 -12.82 15.80 -2.29
C SER A 34 -11.66 16.78 -2.10
N GLU A 35 -11.95 18.07 -2.01
CA GLU A 35 -10.92 19.12 -1.81
C GLU A 35 -10.16 18.94 -0.49
N ILE A 36 -10.88 18.64 0.60
CA ILE A 36 -10.27 18.39 1.91
C ILE A 36 -9.27 17.23 1.83
N PHE A 37 -9.65 16.09 1.27
CA PHE A 37 -8.78 14.92 1.24
C PHE A 37 -7.70 15.00 0.15
N ASN A 38 -7.95 15.70 -0.97
CA ASN A 38 -6.93 16.00 -1.97
C ASN A 38 -5.82 16.91 -1.43
N SER A 39 -6.07 17.67 -0.36
CA SER A 39 -5.02 18.49 0.26
C SER A 39 -3.93 17.68 0.99
N VAL A 40 -4.18 16.40 1.26
CA VAL A 40 -3.26 15.50 1.95
C VAL A 40 -2.90 14.25 1.15
N GLY A 41 -3.24 14.21 -0.15
CA GLY A 41 -2.92 13.09 -1.05
C GLY A 41 -4.00 12.86 -2.10
N GLU A 42 -4.08 11.65 -2.61
CA GLU A 42 -5.05 11.21 -3.59
C GLU A 42 -6.34 10.70 -2.93
N ILE A 43 -7.43 10.65 -3.70
CA ILE A 43 -8.72 10.09 -3.24
C ILE A 43 -9.20 8.96 -4.14
N LEU A 44 -9.95 8.03 -3.55
CA LEU A 44 -10.64 6.94 -4.23
C LEU A 44 -12.09 6.87 -3.77
N TRP A 45 -13.05 7.25 -4.63
CA TRP A 45 -14.46 7.06 -4.36
C TRP A 45 -14.85 5.60 -4.57
N VAL A 46 -15.32 4.94 -3.51
CA VAL A 46 -15.81 3.57 -3.57
C VAL A 46 -17.33 3.54 -3.78
N LYS A 47 -17.82 2.44 -4.38
CA LYS A 47 -19.24 2.30 -4.73
C LYS A 47 -20.10 1.82 -3.58
N LYS A 48 -19.54 1.03 -2.67
CA LYS A 48 -20.21 0.45 -1.51
C LYS A 48 -19.43 0.80 -0.26
N GLU A 49 -20.12 1.04 0.82
CA GLU A 49 -19.49 1.30 2.12
C GLU A 49 -18.58 0.14 2.55
N SER A 50 -19.02 -1.09 2.30
CA SER A 50 -18.22 -2.30 2.58
C SER A 50 -16.86 -2.34 1.87
N ASP A 51 -16.70 -1.61 0.76
CA ASP A 51 -15.42 -1.54 0.03
C ASP A 51 -14.35 -0.78 0.85
N LEU A 52 -14.75 0.06 1.82
CA LEU A 52 -13.83 0.70 2.75
C LEU A 52 -13.05 -0.32 3.61
N ASN A 53 -13.59 -1.52 3.83
CA ASN A 53 -12.85 -2.59 4.50
C ASN A 53 -11.67 -3.09 3.64
N ILE A 54 -11.83 -3.09 2.32
CA ILE A 54 -10.73 -3.41 1.38
C ILE A 54 -9.69 -2.29 1.40
N VAL A 55 -10.16 -1.03 1.36
CA VAL A 55 -9.26 0.14 1.47
C VAL A 55 -8.48 0.10 2.79
N THR A 56 -9.13 -0.25 3.89
CA THR A 56 -8.48 -0.41 5.20
C THR A 56 -7.38 -1.46 5.15
N ALA A 57 -7.67 -2.64 4.60
CA ALA A 57 -6.72 -3.75 4.52
C ALA A 57 -5.52 -3.43 3.61
N ILE A 58 -5.73 -2.74 2.50
CA ILE A 58 -4.67 -2.46 1.50
C ILE A 58 -3.91 -1.17 1.83
N SER A 59 -4.61 -0.09 2.11
CA SER A 59 -4.05 1.27 2.21
C SER A 59 -3.99 1.77 3.65
N GLY A 60 -5.00 1.50 4.47
CA GLY A 60 -5.00 1.87 5.88
C GLY A 60 -3.90 1.16 6.66
N SER A 61 -3.81 -0.16 6.51
CA SER A 61 -2.77 -1.00 7.13
C SER A 61 -1.47 -1.05 6.31
N GLY A 62 -1.54 -0.71 5.02
CA GLY A 62 -0.44 -0.81 4.05
C GLY A 62 0.87 -0.18 4.49
N PRO A 63 0.91 1.03 5.07
CA PRO A 63 2.14 1.64 5.55
C PRO A 63 2.91 0.74 6.53
N ALA A 64 2.21 0.02 7.42
CA ALA A 64 2.85 -0.90 8.35
C ALA A 64 3.49 -2.09 7.63
N TYR A 65 2.86 -2.63 6.59
CA TYR A 65 3.46 -3.71 5.78
C TYR A 65 4.73 -3.25 5.08
N ILE A 66 4.70 -2.04 4.52
CA ILE A 66 5.86 -1.46 3.84
C ILE A 66 6.98 -1.19 4.84
N PHE A 67 6.69 -0.66 6.04
CA PHE A 67 7.71 -0.48 7.08
C PHE A 67 8.32 -1.80 7.53
N TYR A 68 7.52 -2.86 7.65
CA TYR A 68 8.03 -4.20 7.95
C TYR A 68 8.99 -4.71 6.87
N ILE A 69 8.61 -4.57 5.60
CA ILE A 69 9.49 -4.93 4.46
C ILE A 69 10.77 -4.09 4.47
N MET A 70 10.65 -2.78 4.74
CA MET A 70 11.82 -1.90 4.87
C MET A 70 12.77 -2.39 5.95
N GLU A 71 12.25 -2.72 7.12
CA GLU A 71 13.04 -3.22 8.25
C GLU A 71 13.79 -4.51 7.87
N VAL A 72 13.11 -5.47 7.27
CA VAL A 72 13.73 -6.72 6.80
C VAL A 72 14.85 -6.44 5.80
N MET A 73 14.62 -5.57 4.82
CA MET A 73 15.62 -5.22 3.81
C MET A 73 16.82 -4.48 4.42
N ILE A 74 16.58 -3.57 5.37
CA ILE A 74 17.64 -2.83 6.08
C ILE A 74 18.52 -3.79 6.88
N ASN A 75 17.90 -4.68 7.64
CA ASN A 75 18.62 -5.67 8.46
C ASN A 75 19.48 -6.59 7.57
N SER A 76 18.91 -7.10 6.46
CA SER A 76 19.67 -7.90 5.50
C SER A 76 20.85 -7.13 4.88
N ALA A 77 20.67 -5.86 4.56
CA ALA A 77 21.75 -5.02 4.02
C ALA A 77 22.87 -4.79 5.06
N GLN A 78 22.52 -4.65 6.34
CA GLN A 78 23.51 -4.55 7.43
C GLN A 78 24.27 -5.86 7.64
N GLU A 79 23.59 -7.01 7.60
CA GLU A 79 24.23 -8.32 7.67
C GLU A 79 25.22 -8.56 6.52
N LEU A 80 24.94 -7.97 5.34
CA LEU A 80 25.84 -7.96 4.17
C LEU A 80 26.97 -6.92 4.26
N GLY A 81 27.02 -6.11 5.33
CA GLY A 81 28.14 -5.21 5.62
C GLY A 81 27.89 -3.72 5.35
N LEU A 82 26.67 -3.31 5.01
CA LEU A 82 26.35 -1.88 4.91
C LEU A 82 26.17 -1.23 6.28
N SER A 83 26.48 0.08 6.34
CA SER A 83 26.08 0.87 7.51
C SER A 83 24.56 1.02 7.60
N GLU A 84 24.02 1.13 8.81
CA GLU A 84 22.58 1.36 9.02
C GLU A 84 22.07 2.57 8.22
N LYS A 85 22.85 3.66 8.21
CA LYS A 85 22.53 4.89 7.48
C LYS A 85 22.40 4.66 5.99
N ASP A 86 23.35 3.93 5.39
CA ASP A 86 23.36 3.66 3.96
C ASP A 86 22.27 2.65 3.57
N ALA A 87 22.07 1.61 4.39
CA ALA A 87 20.99 0.64 4.22
C ALA A 87 19.62 1.32 4.22
N LYS A 88 19.33 2.18 5.21
CA LYS A 88 18.09 2.97 5.27
C LYS A 88 17.88 3.81 4.02
N LYS A 89 18.93 4.52 3.57
CA LYS A 89 18.85 5.38 2.38
C LYS A 89 18.56 4.56 1.12
N LEU A 90 19.28 3.45 0.92
CA LEU A 90 19.08 2.56 -0.24
C LEU A 90 17.65 2.01 -0.28
N VAL A 91 17.18 1.44 0.82
CA VAL A 91 15.85 0.81 0.88
C VAL A 91 14.76 1.84 0.67
N ALA A 92 14.82 2.98 1.37
CA ALA A 92 13.81 4.03 1.24
C ALA A 92 13.71 4.55 -0.20
N MET A 93 14.85 4.87 -0.84
CA MET A 93 14.87 5.39 -2.21
C MET A 93 14.43 4.33 -3.24
N THR A 94 14.72 3.06 -3.01
CA THR A 94 14.25 1.96 -3.86
C THR A 94 12.72 1.86 -3.81
N LEU A 95 12.12 1.89 -2.62
CA LEU A 95 10.66 1.81 -2.46
C LEU A 95 9.95 3.03 -3.04
N ILE A 96 10.46 4.25 -2.78
CA ILE A 96 9.91 5.49 -3.33
C ILE A 96 9.96 5.44 -4.86
N GLY A 97 11.10 5.08 -5.44
CA GLY A 97 11.27 5.01 -6.90
C GLY A 97 10.36 3.97 -7.53
N SER A 98 10.32 2.77 -6.97
CA SER A 98 9.46 1.68 -7.46
C SER A 98 7.98 2.01 -7.33
N GLY A 99 7.56 2.63 -6.22
CA GLY A 99 6.18 3.08 -6.02
C GLY A 99 5.77 4.13 -7.05
N LYS A 100 6.60 5.16 -7.25
CA LYS A 100 6.34 6.20 -8.28
C LYS A 100 6.26 5.62 -9.68
N MET A 101 7.17 4.72 -10.05
CA MET A 101 7.10 4.02 -11.34
C MET A 101 5.83 3.18 -11.45
N GLY A 102 5.43 2.50 -10.38
CA GLY A 102 4.24 1.64 -10.34
C GLY A 102 2.95 2.36 -10.70
N LEU A 103 2.84 3.67 -10.43
CA LEU A 103 1.65 4.47 -10.78
C LEU A 103 1.42 4.57 -12.30
N SER A 104 2.45 4.51 -13.11
CA SER A 104 2.37 4.60 -14.57
C SER A 104 2.49 3.26 -15.29
N ILE A 105 2.85 2.19 -14.59
CA ILE A 105 3.06 0.87 -15.17
C ILE A 105 1.74 0.13 -15.30
N GLN A 106 1.34 -0.20 -16.53
CA GLN A 106 0.12 -0.97 -16.79
C GLN A 106 0.27 -2.47 -16.48
N ASN A 107 1.47 -3.04 -16.64
CA ASN A 107 1.75 -4.46 -16.44
C ASN A 107 2.99 -4.66 -15.57
N LEU A 108 2.78 -4.84 -14.26
CA LEU A 108 3.86 -5.07 -13.30
C LEU A 108 4.63 -6.36 -13.58
N LYS A 109 3.99 -7.44 -14.08
CA LYS A 109 4.69 -8.69 -14.42
C LYS A 109 5.70 -8.49 -15.53
N GLU A 110 5.34 -7.73 -16.56
CA GLU A 110 6.26 -7.37 -17.64
C GLU A 110 7.44 -6.53 -17.12
N GLN A 111 7.16 -5.59 -16.23
CA GLN A 111 8.21 -4.77 -15.64
C GLN A 111 9.17 -5.59 -14.76
N ILE A 112 8.66 -6.53 -13.97
CA ILE A 112 9.49 -7.48 -13.22
C ILE A 112 10.40 -8.25 -14.16
N SER A 113 9.88 -8.75 -15.30
CA SER A 113 10.67 -9.46 -16.31
C SER A 113 11.76 -8.61 -16.93
N LYS A 114 11.51 -7.31 -17.14
CA LYS A 114 12.52 -6.37 -17.71
C LYS A 114 13.71 -6.15 -16.77
N VAL A 115 13.49 -6.15 -15.45
CA VAL A 115 14.58 -5.98 -14.47
C VAL A 115 15.19 -7.32 -14.01
N SER A 116 14.61 -8.44 -14.42
CA SER A 116 15.06 -9.79 -14.09
C SER A 116 15.77 -10.43 -15.28
N SER A 117 17.03 -10.06 -15.51
CA SER A 117 17.84 -10.69 -16.55
C SER A 117 18.14 -12.15 -16.20
N LYS A 118 18.20 -13.01 -17.22
CA LYS A 118 18.53 -14.44 -17.08
C LYS A 118 19.91 -14.64 -16.43
N GLY A 119 19.95 -15.40 -15.33
CA GLY A 119 21.16 -15.61 -14.55
C GLY A 119 21.56 -14.44 -13.64
N GLY A 120 20.74 -13.38 -13.58
CA GLY A 120 21.01 -12.18 -12.79
C GLY A 120 20.62 -12.31 -11.31
N THR A 121 21.02 -11.31 -10.53
CA THR A 121 20.74 -11.24 -9.08
C THR A 121 19.23 -11.15 -8.78
N THR A 122 18.48 -10.43 -9.59
CA THR A 122 17.03 -10.29 -9.47
C THR A 122 16.33 -11.65 -9.66
N GLU A 123 16.72 -12.42 -10.70
CA GLU A 123 16.17 -13.76 -10.94
C GLU A 123 16.43 -14.69 -9.76
N ALA A 124 17.65 -14.64 -9.18
CA ALA A 124 18.01 -15.45 -8.03
C ALA A 124 17.12 -15.12 -6.81
N ALA A 125 16.89 -13.84 -6.54
CA ALA A 125 16.02 -13.41 -5.44
C ALA A 125 14.54 -13.80 -5.68
N LEU A 126 14.02 -13.60 -6.90
CA LEU A 126 12.64 -13.96 -7.22
C LEU A 126 12.38 -15.47 -7.10
N LYS A 127 13.35 -16.33 -7.45
CA LYS A 127 13.24 -17.78 -7.24
C LYS A 127 13.08 -18.15 -5.75
N VAL A 128 13.72 -17.41 -4.85
CA VAL A 128 13.52 -17.62 -3.40
C VAL A 128 12.09 -17.21 -3.02
N PHE A 129 11.60 -16.05 -3.46
CA PHE A 129 10.24 -15.61 -3.18
C PHE A 129 9.17 -16.57 -3.71
N GLU A 130 9.38 -17.12 -4.91
CA GLU A 130 8.49 -18.13 -5.49
C GLU A 130 8.51 -19.42 -4.68
N LYS A 131 9.70 -19.93 -4.34
CA LYS A 131 9.88 -21.15 -3.55
C LYS A 131 9.21 -21.04 -2.17
N GLU A 132 9.39 -19.92 -1.49
CA GLU A 132 8.81 -19.66 -0.17
C GLU A 132 7.36 -19.15 -0.23
N ASN A 133 6.78 -19.10 -1.45
CA ASN A 133 5.38 -18.77 -1.71
C ASN A 133 4.93 -17.43 -1.09
N ILE A 134 5.72 -16.38 -1.32
CA ILE A 134 5.46 -15.03 -0.78
C ILE A 134 4.04 -14.54 -1.12
N ASN A 135 3.49 -14.94 -2.28
CA ASN A 135 2.14 -14.59 -2.69
C ASN A 135 1.08 -15.08 -1.70
N LEU A 136 1.24 -16.32 -1.20
CA LEU A 136 0.34 -16.89 -0.22
C LEU A 136 0.40 -16.12 1.10
N ILE A 137 1.61 -15.76 1.54
CA ILE A 137 1.82 -15.00 2.78
C ILE A 137 1.14 -13.63 2.69
N PHE A 138 1.34 -12.90 1.59
CA PHE A 138 0.69 -11.59 1.38
C PHE A 138 -0.83 -11.72 1.31
N ASN A 139 -1.36 -12.70 0.58
CA ASN A 139 -2.80 -12.92 0.49
C ASN A 139 -3.41 -13.19 1.87
N GLN A 140 -2.84 -14.10 2.65
CA GLN A 140 -3.30 -14.42 4.00
C GLN A 140 -3.25 -13.21 4.94
N ALA A 141 -2.18 -12.42 4.88
CA ALA A 141 -2.04 -11.22 5.70
C ALA A 141 -3.12 -10.17 5.38
N ILE A 142 -3.35 -9.93 4.08
CA ILE A 142 -4.37 -8.96 3.62
C ILE A 142 -5.79 -9.48 3.95
N GLU A 143 -6.06 -10.77 3.78
CA GLU A 143 -7.34 -11.39 4.15
C GLU A 143 -7.61 -11.26 5.65
N ALA A 144 -6.61 -11.51 6.50
CA ALA A 144 -6.73 -11.35 7.94
C ALA A 144 -7.05 -9.89 8.33
N ALA A 145 -6.36 -8.92 7.72
CA ALA A 145 -6.63 -7.50 7.94
C ALA A 145 -8.04 -7.10 7.47
N HIS A 146 -8.48 -7.62 6.32
CA HIS A 146 -9.82 -7.37 5.79
C HIS A 146 -10.91 -7.98 6.68
N ALA A 147 -10.73 -9.22 7.16
CA ALA A 147 -11.65 -9.86 8.09
C ALA A 147 -11.77 -9.04 9.39
N ARG A 148 -10.63 -8.61 9.94
CA ARG A 148 -10.60 -7.78 11.15
C ARG A 148 -11.28 -6.43 10.96
N SER A 149 -11.09 -5.79 9.80
CA SER A 149 -11.77 -4.53 9.47
C SER A 149 -13.29 -4.69 9.47
N LYS A 150 -13.83 -5.81 8.93
CA LYS A 150 -15.26 -6.11 8.96
C LYS A 150 -15.80 -6.28 10.38
N GLU A 151 -15.07 -7.02 11.23
CA GLU A 151 -15.47 -7.21 12.63
C GLU A 151 -15.58 -5.87 13.36
N ILE A 152 -14.58 -4.98 13.19
CA ILE A 152 -14.58 -3.65 13.79
C ILE A 152 -15.75 -2.80 13.26
N SER A 153 -16.06 -2.87 11.98
CA SER A 153 -17.19 -2.14 11.38
C SER A 153 -18.51 -2.58 12.00
N GLN A 154 -18.71 -3.89 12.18
CA GLN A 154 -19.94 -4.47 12.73
C GLN A 154 -20.11 -4.21 14.24
N SER A 155 -19.01 -4.05 14.98
CA SER A 155 -19.05 -3.77 16.41
C SER A 155 -19.35 -2.30 16.76
N ASN A 156 -19.30 -1.41 15.77
CA ASN A 156 -19.56 0.02 15.91
C ASN A 156 -20.94 0.46 15.36
N GLU A 157 -21.74 -0.47 14.86
CA GLU A 157 -23.15 -0.32 14.51
C GLU A 157 -24.05 -0.69 15.72
#